data_aecbec5a8331b813ca3cabfdcd57d2a0
#
_entry.id   aecbec5a8331b813ca3cabfdcd57d2a0
#
_cell.length_a   1.000
_cell.length_b   1.000
_cell.length_c   1.000
_cell.angle_alpha   90.00
_cell.angle_beta   90.00
_cell.angle_gamma   90.00
#
_symmetry.space_group_name_H-M   'P 1'
#
loop_
_entity.id
_entity.type
_entity.pdbx_description
1 polymer ?
#
loop_
_entity_poly.entity_id
_entity_poly.type
_entity_poly.pdbx_seq_one_letter_code
_entity_poly.pdbx_strand_id
1 'polypeptide(L)'
;MFKQQETPYSQKTALLALVKASFRAIFSNPSALVFSVAFPILFVLIFGAFRGDKATVFQVVIEKGSDTTHPIYKSIIESPFVRIIHIDDATQLRKELIRGKITGILSIRRQSSDPSSASIAIQFKSTSASANTYGSFLQQLNYIILQQQEAAIPLSSRTVVLLPPVIEQVRPYKPIDFVLPGQIGFSILFSTLFGIAFTFFGLREQLVLKRFFATPVNRINILIGIGVSRLFFQLISVSVLILFGHWAMDFTLANGYVTFFELLAATTFMLFLLMGAGLLISSLAKVDSNIPLLINLFALPQMILSGTFFPVEVFPEWIQAICKILPLKHFNDAIRKISFEGLSLFDCGTEFFVMGIWMIAIYFLTSRLIRWE
;
A
#
# COMPACT_ATOMS: atom_id res chain seq x y z
N MET A 1 -39.63 20.53 49.63
CA MET A 1 -39.54 19.07 49.51
C MET A 1 -39.69 18.75 48.04
N PHE A 2 -38.58 18.77 47.28
CA PHE A 2 -38.60 18.47 45.84
C PHE A 2 -38.60 16.94 45.69
N LYS A 3 -39.71 16.37 45.24
CA LYS A 3 -39.77 14.98 44.75
C LYS A 3 -38.90 14.92 43.51
N GLN A 4 -37.67 14.40 43.64
CA GLN A 4 -36.90 13.89 42.50
C GLN A 4 -37.73 12.75 41.90
N GLN A 5 -38.30 12.93 40.71
CA GLN A 5 -38.83 11.83 39.92
C GLN A 5 -37.62 10.94 39.56
N GLU A 6 -37.51 9.81 40.24
CA GLU A 6 -36.58 8.75 39.85
C GLU A 6 -37.00 8.22 38.51
N THR A 7 -36.38 8.73 37.44
CA THR A 7 -36.55 8.15 36.11
C THR A 7 -35.98 6.72 36.17
N PRO A 8 -36.78 5.71 35.78
CA PRO A 8 -36.34 4.33 35.87
C PRO A 8 -35.02 4.16 35.06
N TYR A 9 -34.00 3.59 35.71
CA TYR A 9 -32.71 3.35 35.10
C TYR A 9 -32.84 2.48 33.85
N SER A 10 -32.41 3.00 32.67
CA SER A 10 -32.45 2.29 31.40
C SER A 10 -31.03 1.98 30.92
N GLN A 11 -30.71 0.68 30.79
CA GLN A 11 -29.45 0.18 30.24
C GLN A 11 -29.18 0.74 28.84
N LYS A 12 -30.22 0.90 28.01
CA LYS A 12 -30.10 1.47 26.65
C LYS A 12 -29.67 2.93 26.68
N THR A 13 -30.25 3.73 27.56
CA THR A 13 -29.90 5.16 27.73
C THR A 13 -28.45 5.30 28.23
N ALA A 14 -28.02 4.45 29.16
CA ALA A 14 -26.65 4.43 29.64
C ALA A 14 -25.67 4.03 28.55
N LEU A 15 -25.97 3.03 27.73
CA LEU A 15 -25.15 2.61 26.59
C LEU A 15 -25.01 3.74 25.56
N LEU A 16 -26.11 4.39 25.18
CA LEU A 16 -26.09 5.52 24.23
C LEU A 16 -25.27 6.71 24.77
N ALA A 17 -25.38 7.01 26.05
CA ALA A 17 -24.58 8.04 26.69
C ALA A 17 -23.06 7.71 26.67
N LEU A 18 -22.70 6.46 26.92
CA LEU A 18 -21.33 5.96 26.83
C LEU A 18 -20.79 6.05 25.40
N VAL A 19 -21.57 5.63 24.40
CA VAL A 19 -21.21 5.74 22.99
C VAL A 19 -20.95 7.20 22.62
N LYS A 20 -21.88 8.11 22.97
CA LYS A 20 -21.76 9.54 22.67
C LYS A 20 -20.53 10.17 23.34
N ALA A 21 -20.29 9.87 24.61
CA ALA A 21 -19.15 10.38 25.37
C ALA A 21 -17.81 9.89 24.79
N SER A 22 -17.73 8.58 24.50
CA SER A 22 -16.51 7.97 23.91
C SER A 22 -16.25 8.49 22.52
N PHE A 23 -17.27 8.66 21.69
CA PHE A 23 -17.15 9.24 20.34
C PHE A 23 -16.59 10.67 20.40
N ARG A 24 -17.17 11.50 21.28
CA ARG A 24 -16.70 12.87 21.47
C ARG A 24 -15.24 12.92 21.98
N ALA A 25 -14.85 12.02 22.87
CA ALA A 25 -13.48 11.92 23.36
C ALA A 25 -12.48 11.54 22.25
N ILE A 26 -12.85 10.68 21.31
CA ILE A 26 -12.01 10.32 20.16
C ILE A 26 -11.76 11.54 19.26
N PHE A 27 -12.81 12.29 18.93
CA PHE A 27 -12.67 13.49 18.09
C PHE A 27 -11.91 14.64 18.77
N SER A 28 -11.88 14.65 20.10
CA SER A 28 -11.09 15.62 20.87
C SER A 28 -9.60 15.27 20.94
N ASN A 29 -9.20 14.09 20.43
CA ASN A 29 -7.82 13.64 20.42
C ASN A 29 -7.19 13.85 19.02
N PRO A 30 -6.38 14.92 18.80
CA PRO A 30 -5.81 15.22 17.49
C PRO A 30 -4.89 14.13 16.95
N SER A 31 -4.18 13.39 17.82
CA SER A 31 -3.33 12.29 17.38
C SER A 31 -4.13 11.14 16.76
N ALA A 32 -5.33 10.85 17.25
CA ALA A 32 -6.18 9.83 16.65
C ALA A 32 -6.58 10.21 15.21
N LEU A 33 -6.90 11.49 14.95
CA LEU A 33 -7.22 12.00 13.62
C LEU A 33 -6.01 11.98 12.67
N VAL A 34 -4.83 12.36 13.18
CA VAL A 34 -3.59 12.37 12.38
C VAL A 34 -3.24 10.96 11.91
N PHE A 35 -3.21 9.98 12.80
CA PHE A 35 -2.83 8.61 12.43
C PHE A 35 -3.92 7.86 11.65
N SER A 36 -5.20 8.18 11.87
CA SER A 36 -6.27 7.48 11.17
C SER A 36 -6.61 8.03 9.78
N VAL A 37 -6.36 9.32 9.54
CA VAL A 37 -6.75 9.99 8.29
C VAL A 37 -5.59 10.74 7.64
N ALA A 38 -4.94 11.66 8.36
CA ALA A 38 -3.96 12.56 7.75
C ALA A 38 -2.72 11.83 7.25
N PHE A 39 -2.15 10.92 8.04
CA PHE A 39 -0.96 10.16 7.65
C PHE A 39 -1.22 9.23 6.45
N PRO A 40 -2.29 8.41 6.42
CA PRO A 40 -2.64 7.63 5.23
C PRO A 40 -2.89 8.47 3.98
N ILE A 41 -3.58 9.60 4.10
CA ILE A 41 -3.79 10.51 2.95
C ILE A 41 -2.46 11.04 2.44
N LEU A 42 -1.58 11.49 3.32
CA LEU A 42 -0.24 11.97 2.93
C LEU A 42 0.55 10.87 2.19
N PHE A 43 0.47 9.64 2.69
CA PHE A 43 1.15 8.50 2.07
C PHE A 43 0.57 8.16 0.70
N VAL A 44 -0.77 8.16 0.58
CA VAL A 44 -1.47 7.98 -0.69
C VAL A 44 -1.10 9.08 -1.68
N LEU A 45 -0.99 10.33 -1.26
CA LEU A 45 -0.55 11.44 -2.12
C LEU A 45 0.88 11.24 -2.62
N ILE A 46 1.81 10.90 -1.72
CA ILE A 46 3.22 10.71 -2.09
C ILE A 46 3.36 9.52 -3.05
N PHE A 47 2.86 8.34 -2.68
CA PHE A 47 3.04 7.13 -3.47
C PHE A 47 2.08 7.01 -4.65
N GLY A 48 0.88 7.55 -4.55
CA GLY A 48 -0.08 7.61 -5.66
C GLY A 48 0.31 8.61 -6.75
N ALA A 49 1.09 9.65 -6.39
CA ALA A 49 1.66 10.59 -7.35
C ALA A 49 2.80 9.97 -8.19
N PHE A 50 3.41 8.87 -7.73
CA PHE A 50 4.28 8.06 -8.57
C PHE A 50 3.42 7.29 -9.59
N ARG A 51 2.91 7.99 -10.59
CA ARG A 51 2.23 7.35 -11.72
C ARG A 51 3.22 6.42 -12.40
N GLY A 52 2.93 5.12 -12.37
CA GLY A 52 3.72 4.08 -13.05
C GLY A 52 3.76 4.24 -14.59
N ASP A 53 3.03 5.20 -15.14
CA ASP A 53 2.91 5.48 -16.57
C ASP A 53 4.03 6.33 -17.16
N LYS A 54 5.06 6.69 -16.43
CA LYS A 54 6.26 7.20 -17.09
C LYS A 54 6.97 6.00 -17.69
N ALA A 55 6.70 5.75 -18.98
CA ALA A 55 7.58 4.92 -19.81
C ALA A 55 9.02 5.23 -19.40
N THR A 56 9.79 4.20 -19.09
CA THR A 56 11.17 4.37 -18.60
C THR A 56 11.94 5.10 -19.70
N VAL A 57 12.12 6.41 -19.55
CA VAL A 57 12.86 7.22 -20.53
C VAL A 57 14.33 7.08 -20.21
N PHE A 58 15.06 6.42 -21.10
CA PHE A 58 16.50 6.22 -21.00
C PHE A 58 17.22 7.51 -21.39
N GLN A 59 17.98 8.06 -20.45
CA GLN A 59 18.81 9.24 -20.69
C GLN A 59 20.15 8.83 -21.25
N VAL A 60 20.41 9.13 -22.52
CA VAL A 60 21.60 8.69 -23.24
C VAL A 60 22.35 9.90 -23.79
N VAL A 61 23.68 9.86 -23.71
CA VAL A 61 24.55 10.85 -24.33
C VAL A 61 25.15 10.26 -25.59
N ILE A 62 25.15 11.00 -26.69
CA ILE A 62 25.82 10.61 -27.94
C ILE A 62 27.29 11.04 -27.87
N GLU A 63 28.23 10.10 -28.10
CA GLU A 63 29.67 10.38 -28.11
C GLU A 63 30.03 11.34 -29.26
N LYS A 64 30.89 12.32 -28.98
CA LYS A 64 31.36 13.26 -30.02
C LYS A 64 32.07 12.48 -31.16
N GLY A 65 31.68 12.74 -32.38
CA GLY A 65 32.20 12.01 -33.57
C GLY A 65 31.38 10.80 -34.00
N SER A 66 30.20 10.61 -33.42
CA SER A 66 29.23 9.61 -33.90
C SER A 66 28.62 10.00 -35.23
N ASP A 67 28.36 9.03 -36.12
CA ASP A 67 27.68 9.25 -37.39
C ASP A 67 26.19 9.55 -37.19
N THR A 68 25.82 10.81 -37.35
CA THR A 68 24.43 11.30 -37.21
C THR A 68 23.64 11.23 -38.52
N THR A 69 24.27 10.82 -39.62
CA THR A 69 23.64 10.79 -40.95
C THR A 69 22.92 9.48 -41.23
N HIS A 70 23.27 8.42 -40.48
CA HIS A 70 22.68 7.09 -40.69
C HIS A 70 21.24 7.00 -40.18
N PRO A 71 20.31 6.27 -40.88
CA PRO A 71 18.91 6.11 -40.49
C PRO A 71 18.70 5.60 -39.07
N ILE A 72 19.61 4.74 -38.54
CA ILE A 72 19.53 4.20 -37.17
C ILE A 72 19.60 5.31 -36.12
N TYR A 73 20.39 6.37 -36.36
CA TYR A 73 20.46 7.52 -35.47
C TYR A 73 19.11 8.21 -35.34
N LYS A 74 18.42 8.39 -36.50
CA LYS A 74 17.09 8.98 -36.52
C LYS A 74 16.06 8.12 -35.78
N SER A 75 16.08 6.81 -35.98
CA SER A 75 15.19 5.87 -35.28
C SER A 75 15.41 5.83 -33.75
N ILE A 76 16.66 6.02 -33.30
CA ILE A 76 16.97 6.11 -31.86
C ILE A 76 16.43 7.41 -31.26
N ILE A 77 16.58 8.55 -31.95
CA ILE A 77 16.08 9.86 -31.50
C ILE A 77 14.56 9.94 -31.47
N GLU A 78 13.91 9.41 -32.50
CA GLU A 78 12.44 9.41 -32.63
C GLU A 78 11.77 8.40 -31.66
N SER A 79 12.55 7.53 -31.00
CA SER A 79 12.03 6.58 -30.02
C SER A 79 11.49 7.30 -28.80
N PRO A 80 10.22 7.07 -28.38
CA PRO A 80 9.62 7.71 -27.21
C PRO A 80 10.29 7.30 -25.90
N PHE A 81 11.12 6.26 -25.91
CA PHE A 81 11.83 5.72 -24.75
C PHE A 81 13.25 6.29 -24.57
N VAL A 82 13.76 7.06 -25.53
CA VAL A 82 15.14 7.58 -25.51
C VAL A 82 15.12 9.12 -25.44
N ARG A 83 15.82 9.66 -24.44
CA ARG A 83 16.07 11.09 -24.32
C ARG A 83 17.54 11.38 -24.46
N ILE A 84 17.92 12.10 -25.50
CA ILE A 84 19.31 12.51 -25.68
C ILE A 84 19.59 13.72 -24.79
N ILE A 85 20.67 13.62 -24.02
CA ILE A 85 21.20 14.71 -23.21
C ILE A 85 22.54 15.14 -23.81
N HIS A 86 22.73 16.44 -23.97
CA HIS A 86 23.99 17.02 -24.42
C HIS A 86 24.78 17.49 -23.20
N ILE A 87 25.96 16.88 -22.98
CA ILE A 87 26.91 17.27 -21.92
C ILE A 87 28.28 17.42 -22.60
N ASP A 88 28.78 18.63 -22.63
CA ASP A 88 30.04 18.95 -23.30
C ASP A 88 31.26 18.72 -22.41
N ASP A 89 31.09 18.83 -21.08
CA ASP A 89 32.15 18.63 -20.11
C ASP A 89 32.32 17.14 -19.76
N ALA A 90 33.50 16.58 -20.11
CA ALA A 90 33.85 15.18 -19.82
C ALA A 90 33.84 14.85 -18.32
N THR A 91 34.18 15.82 -17.47
CA THR A 91 34.19 15.65 -16.01
C THR A 91 32.77 15.55 -15.46
N GLN A 92 31.92 16.40 -15.94
CA GLN A 92 30.48 16.39 -15.59
C GLN A 92 29.80 15.12 -16.11
N LEU A 93 30.06 14.70 -17.34
CA LEU A 93 29.55 13.47 -17.94
C LEU A 93 29.89 12.25 -17.09
N ARG A 94 31.17 12.13 -16.70
CA ARG A 94 31.60 11.01 -15.84
C ARG A 94 30.93 11.02 -14.47
N LYS A 95 30.73 12.21 -13.88
CA LYS A 95 30.07 12.37 -12.57
C LYS A 95 28.61 11.97 -12.61
N GLU A 96 27.87 12.34 -13.67
CA GLU A 96 26.48 11.98 -13.86
C GLU A 96 26.30 10.48 -14.18
N LEU A 97 27.25 9.87 -14.91
CA LEU A 97 27.30 8.43 -15.16
C LEU A 97 27.50 7.62 -13.86
N ILE A 98 28.45 8.04 -13.00
CA ILE A 98 28.72 7.38 -11.72
C ILE A 98 27.52 7.51 -10.77
N ARG A 99 26.74 8.59 -10.87
CA ARG A 99 25.54 8.80 -10.08
C ARG A 99 24.30 8.05 -10.61
N GLY A 100 24.41 7.35 -11.75
CA GLY A 100 23.30 6.64 -12.38
C GLY A 100 22.20 7.54 -12.95
N LYS A 101 22.47 8.84 -13.12
CA LYS A 101 21.51 9.77 -13.73
C LYS A 101 21.43 9.62 -15.25
N ILE A 102 22.50 9.13 -15.86
CA ILE A 102 22.59 8.85 -17.29
C ILE A 102 22.66 7.34 -17.45
N THR A 103 21.85 6.78 -18.34
CA THR A 103 21.81 5.34 -18.61
C THR A 103 23.12 4.88 -19.26
N GLY A 104 23.68 5.71 -20.16
CA GLY A 104 24.98 5.45 -20.76
C GLY A 104 25.34 6.39 -21.91
N ILE A 105 26.47 6.11 -22.53
CA ILE A 105 27.01 6.83 -23.69
C ILE A 105 26.89 5.91 -24.92
N LEU A 106 26.33 6.41 -25.99
CA LEU A 106 26.16 5.70 -27.25
C LEU A 106 27.13 6.28 -28.29
N SER A 107 27.90 5.40 -28.93
CA SER A 107 28.80 5.74 -30.03
C SER A 107 28.37 5.00 -31.29
N ILE A 108 28.20 5.71 -32.38
CA ILE A 108 27.79 5.16 -33.70
C ILE A 108 28.93 5.43 -34.65
N ARG A 109 29.62 4.39 -35.17
CA ARG A 109 30.78 4.55 -36.05
C ARG A 109 30.65 3.66 -37.27
N ARG A 110 31.04 4.16 -38.43
CA ARG A 110 31.22 3.35 -39.65
C ARG A 110 32.47 2.51 -39.52
N GLN A 111 32.37 1.22 -39.80
CA GLN A 111 33.47 0.26 -39.68
C GLN A 111 34.24 0.08 -40.98
N SER A 112 33.68 0.47 -42.12
CA SER A 112 34.31 0.39 -43.43
C SER A 112 34.23 1.70 -44.18
N SER A 113 35.27 2.03 -44.95
CA SER A 113 35.34 3.22 -45.83
C SER A 113 34.60 3.02 -47.16
N ASP A 114 34.18 1.80 -47.47
CA ASP A 114 33.52 1.46 -48.73
C ASP A 114 32.00 1.61 -48.58
N PRO A 115 31.34 2.48 -49.39
CA PRO A 115 29.90 2.76 -49.27
C PRO A 115 28.99 1.57 -49.52
N SER A 116 29.48 0.55 -50.25
CA SER A 116 28.71 -0.65 -50.64
C SER A 116 28.72 -1.75 -49.56
N SER A 117 29.64 -1.69 -48.58
CA SER A 117 29.78 -2.69 -47.48
C SER A 117 29.89 -2.06 -46.12
N ALA A 118 29.34 -0.84 -45.95
CA ALA A 118 29.46 -0.08 -44.70
C ALA A 118 28.66 -0.74 -43.56
N SER A 119 29.32 -1.59 -42.81
CA SER A 119 28.78 -2.04 -41.49
C SER A 119 28.91 -0.91 -40.46
N ILE A 120 27.85 -0.75 -39.66
CA ILE A 120 27.85 0.23 -38.56
C ILE A 120 28.04 -0.51 -37.24
N ALA A 121 29.01 -0.04 -36.48
CA ALA A 121 29.22 -0.47 -35.11
C ALA A 121 28.56 0.51 -34.15
N ILE A 122 27.66 -0.02 -33.32
CA ILE A 122 27.04 0.73 -32.22
C ILE A 122 27.68 0.24 -30.92
N GLN A 123 28.37 1.14 -30.23
CA GLN A 123 28.98 0.82 -28.93
C GLN A 123 28.21 1.57 -27.82
N PHE A 124 27.83 0.85 -26.78
CA PHE A 124 27.17 1.41 -25.62
C PHE A 124 28.10 1.26 -24.41
N LYS A 125 28.37 2.37 -23.72
CA LYS A 125 29.19 2.43 -22.50
C LYS A 125 28.31 2.85 -21.34
N SER A 126 28.26 2.06 -20.25
CA SER A 126 27.50 2.35 -19.04
C SER A 126 28.31 2.00 -17.80
N THR A 127 27.75 2.27 -16.62
CA THR A 127 28.34 1.93 -15.33
C THR A 127 27.45 0.99 -14.52
N SER A 128 28.00 0.33 -13.53
CA SER A 128 27.23 -0.50 -12.58
C SER A 128 26.17 0.28 -11.80
N ALA A 129 26.27 1.60 -11.71
CA ALA A 129 25.28 2.47 -11.09
C ALA A 129 23.95 2.48 -11.84
N SER A 130 23.94 2.14 -13.15
CA SER A 130 22.76 2.05 -14.00
C SER A 130 22.36 0.59 -14.28
N ALA A 131 22.76 -0.38 -13.44
CA ALA A 131 22.55 -1.81 -13.67
C ALA A 131 21.09 -2.19 -13.97
N ASN A 132 20.12 -1.56 -13.27
CA ASN A 132 18.70 -1.83 -13.44
C ASN A 132 18.10 -1.23 -14.75
N THR A 133 18.77 -0.28 -15.38
CA THR A 133 18.27 0.46 -16.53
C THR A 133 18.97 0.12 -17.83
N TYR A 134 20.29 -0.19 -17.80
CA TYR A 134 21.02 -0.46 -19.05
C TYR A 134 20.60 -1.75 -19.73
N GLY A 135 20.21 -2.78 -18.96
CA GLY A 135 19.72 -4.06 -19.52
C GLY A 135 18.45 -3.86 -20.36
N SER A 136 17.47 -3.14 -19.81
CA SER A 136 16.24 -2.78 -20.52
C SER A 136 16.51 -1.87 -21.74
N PHE A 137 17.48 -0.94 -21.61
CA PHE A 137 17.87 -0.10 -22.73
C PHE A 137 18.51 -0.91 -23.88
N LEU A 138 19.40 -1.87 -23.57
CA LEU A 138 20.00 -2.75 -24.58
C LEU A 138 18.95 -3.60 -25.31
N GLN A 139 17.94 -4.11 -24.61
CA GLN A 139 16.82 -4.81 -25.25
C GLN A 139 16.08 -3.89 -26.22
N GLN A 140 15.79 -2.65 -25.80
CA GLN A 140 15.12 -1.66 -26.65
C GLN A 140 15.97 -1.26 -27.84
N LEU A 141 17.28 -1.07 -27.65
CA LEU A 141 18.23 -0.77 -28.73
C LEU A 141 18.30 -1.91 -29.74
N ASN A 142 18.40 -3.17 -29.29
CA ASN A 142 18.35 -4.35 -30.15
C ASN A 142 17.04 -4.40 -30.95
N TYR A 143 15.90 -4.10 -30.33
CA TYR A 143 14.63 -4.05 -31.02
C TYR A 143 14.63 -3.01 -32.15
N ILE A 144 15.14 -1.80 -31.91
CA ILE A 144 15.26 -0.73 -32.93
C ILE A 144 16.17 -1.18 -34.08
N ILE A 145 17.31 -1.84 -33.77
CA ILE A 145 18.25 -2.36 -34.77
C ILE A 145 17.59 -3.43 -35.64
N LEU A 146 16.93 -4.39 -35.02
CA LEU A 146 16.22 -5.46 -35.73
C LEU A 146 15.10 -4.92 -36.61
N GLN A 147 14.32 -3.98 -36.14
CA GLN A 147 13.25 -3.34 -36.91
C GLN A 147 13.79 -2.63 -38.17
N GLN A 148 14.95 -1.97 -38.05
CA GLN A 148 15.61 -1.34 -39.20
C GLN A 148 16.15 -2.39 -40.21
N GLN A 149 16.72 -3.49 -39.72
CA GLN A 149 17.20 -4.58 -40.58
C GLN A 149 16.03 -5.34 -41.25
N GLU A 150 14.95 -5.57 -40.54
CA GLU A 150 13.77 -6.22 -41.07
C GLU A 150 13.02 -5.37 -42.11
N ALA A 151 13.02 -4.07 -41.96
CA ALA A 151 12.42 -3.14 -42.95
C ALA A 151 13.11 -3.24 -44.32
N ALA A 152 14.37 -3.66 -44.37
CA ALA A 152 15.15 -3.86 -45.59
C ALA A 152 14.90 -5.23 -46.26
N ILE A 153 14.23 -6.20 -45.58
CA ILE A 153 13.98 -7.55 -46.12
C ILE A 153 12.52 -7.68 -46.53
N PRO A 154 12.19 -8.07 -47.78
CA PRO A 154 10.81 -8.32 -48.21
C PRO A 154 10.11 -9.38 -47.37
N LEU A 155 8.81 -9.17 -47.07
CA LEU A 155 8.00 -10.10 -46.27
C LEU A 155 8.01 -11.54 -46.82
N SER A 156 8.09 -11.70 -48.13
CA SER A 156 8.12 -13.00 -48.82
C SER A 156 9.37 -13.84 -48.57
N SER A 157 10.46 -13.20 -48.07
CA SER A 157 11.75 -13.86 -47.77
C SER A 157 11.95 -14.14 -46.27
N ARG A 158 10.97 -13.81 -45.43
CA ARG A 158 11.08 -14.03 -43.97
C ARG A 158 10.72 -15.45 -43.59
N THR A 159 11.64 -16.14 -42.99
CA THR A 159 11.43 -17.55 -42.52
C THR A 159 10.58 -17.61 -41.23
N VAL A 160 10.60 -16.53 -40.44
CA VAL A 160 9.82 -16.38 -39.21
C VAL A 160 9.10 -15.04 -39.23
N VAL A 161 7.79 -15.07 -39.07
CA VAL A 161 6.96 -13.86 -38.98
C VAL A 161 6.32 -13.82 -37.60
N LEU A 162 6.57 -12.74 -36.86
CA LEU A 162 5.86 -12.47 -35.62
C LEU A 162 4.45 -11.95 -35.97
N LEU A 163 3.44 -12.71 -35.58
CA LEU A 163 2.05 -12.25 -35.71
C LEU A 163 1.79 -11.10 -34.71
N PRO A 164 0.91 -10.15 -35.07
CA PRO A 164 0.55 -9.09 -34.13
C PRO A 164 0.01 -9.70 -32.83
N PRO A 165 0.44 -9.19 -31.66
CA PRO A 165 -0.01 -9.70 -30.39
C PRO A 165 -1.53 -9.51 -30.25
N VAL A 166 -2.22 -10.56 -29.78
CA VAL A 166 -3.62 -10.41 -29.37
C VAL A 166 -3.60 -9.84 -27.94
N ILE A 167 -3.92 -8.57 -27.82
CA ILE A 167 -3.95 -7.86 -26.52
C ILE A 167 -5.39 -7.86 -26.04
N GLU A 168 -5.67 -8.68 -25.02
CA GLU A 168 -6.92 -8.59 -24.28
C GLU A 168 -6.92 -7.31 -23.44
N GLN A 169 -7.94 -6.47 -23.65
CA GLN A 169 -8.07 -5.24 -22.87
C GLN A 169 -8.60 -5.57 -21.48
N VAL A 170 -7.70 -5.66 -20.52
CA VAL A 170 -8.04 -5.78 -19.09
C VAL A 170 -7.86 -4.43 -18.40
N ARG A 171 -8.53 -4.26 -17.26
CA ARG A 171 -8.41 -3.05 -16.46
C ARG A 171 -6.94 -2.85 -16.02
N PRO A 172 -6.31 -1.71 -16.29
CA PRO A 172 -4.93 -1.48 -15.89
C PRO A 172 -4.83 -1.39 -14.36
N TYR A 173 -3.86 -2.13 -13.79
CA TYR A 173 -3.54 -2.06 -12.37
C TYR A 173 -2.75 -0.78 -12.09
N LYS A 174 -3.29 0.08 -11.23
CA LYS A 174 -2.66 1.36 -10.87
C LYS A 174 -1.89 1.21 -9.55
N PRO A 175 -0.80 1.97 -9.32
CA PRO A 175 -0.09 1.95 -8.04
C PRO A 175 -0.99 2.22 -6.82
N ILE A 176 -2.02 3.05 -6.99
CA ILE A 176 -3.00 3.35 -5.95
C ILE A 176 -3.80 2.12 -5.52
N ASP A 177 -4.07 1.19 -6.45
CA ASP A 177 -4.83 -0.04 -6.15
C ASP A 177 -4.04 -0.99 -5.23
N PHE A 178 -2.70 -0.82 -5.17
CA PHE A 178 -1.84 -1.48 -4.20
C PHE A 178 -1.71 -0.69 -2.90
N VAL A 179 -1.45 0.61 -3.01
CA VAL A 179 -1.08 1.47 -1.87
C VAL A 179 -2.27 1.73 -0.94
N LEU A 180 -3.45 2.06 -1.48
CA LEU A 180 -4.59 2.44 -0.66
C LEU A 180 -5.08 1.32 0.27
N PRO A 181 -5.24 0.06 -0.17
CA PRO A 181 -5.54 -1.06 0.73
C PRO A 181 -4.55 -1.20 1.88
N GLY A 182 -3.25 -1.10 1.59
CA GLY A 182 -2.21 -1.10 2.61
C GLY A 182 -2.34 0.05 3.61
N GLN A 183 -2.69 1.26 3.14
CA GLN A 183 -2.88 2.42 4.00
C GLN A 183 -4.14 2.32 4.86
N ILE A 184 -5.22 1.72 4.35
CA ILE A 184 -6.41 1.38 5.16
C ILE A 184 -5.99 0.41 6.27
N GLY A 185 -5.27 -0.67 5.94
CA GLY A 185 -4.76 -1.64 6.91
C GLY A 185 -3.88 -0.99 7.98
N PHE A 186 -2.93 -0.14 7.59
CA PHE A 186 -2.08 0.63 8.50
C PHE A 186 -2.91 1.52 9.44
N SER A 187 -3.84 2.30 8.88
CA SER A 187 -4.69 3.22 9.63
C SER A 187 -5.48 2.49 10.72
N ILE A 188 -6.21 1.43 10.34
CA ILE A 188 -7.04 0.68 11.29
C ILE A 188 -6.19 -0.04 12.34
N LEU A 189 -5.02 -0.59 11.97
CA LEU A 189 -4.10 -1.28 12.88
C LEU A 189 -3.67 -0.35 14.00
N PHE A 190 -2.99 0.74 13.67
CA PHE A 190 -2.43 1.65 14.68
C PHE A 190 -3.52 2.42 15.43
N SER A 191 -4.47 3.02 14.72
CA SER A 191 -5.53 3.80 15.36
C SER A 191 -6.36 2.97 16.33
N THR A 192 -6.68 1.71 15.99
CA THR A 192 -7.49 0.86 16.86
C THR A 192 -6.68 0.34 18.04
N LEU A 193 -5.46 -0.16 17.81
CA LEU A 193 -4.63 -0.67 18.91
C LEU A 193 -4.32 0.41 19.94
N PHE A 194 -3.80 1.56 19.49
CA PHE A 194 -3.52 2.69 20.41
C PHE A 194 -4.79 3.15 21.11
N GLY A 195 -5.88 3.32 20.35
CA GLY A 195 -7.10 3.85 20.93
C GLY A 195 -7.77 2.94 21.93
N ILE A 196 -7.81 1.65 21.69
CA ILE A 196 -8.40 0.68 22.63
C ILE A 196 -7.47 0.46 23.82
N ALA A 197 -6.17 0.22 23.57
CA ALA A 197 -5.24 -0.10 24.64
C ALA A 197 -5.12 1.03 25.66
N PHE A 198 -4.93 2.29 25.21
CA PHE A 198 -4.85 3.43 26.13
C PHE A 198 -6.17 3.74 26.82
N THR A 199 -7.31 3.60 26.11
CA THR A 199 -8.62 3.86 26.71
C THR A 199 -8.88 2.90 27.86
N PHE A 200 -8.71 1.60 27.65
CA PHE A 200 -8.97 0.62 28.71
C PHE A 200 -7.94 0.66 29.83
N PHE A 201 -6.67 0.90 29.52
CA PHE A 201 -5.64 1.10 30.52
C PHE A 201 -5.94 2.31 31.41
N GLY A 202 -6.26 3.47 30.81
CA GLY A 202 -6.61 4.67 31.57
C GLY A 202 -7.87 4.52 32.42
N LEU A 203 -8.91 3.83 31.92
CA LEU A 203 -10.10 3.54 32.73
C LEU A 203 -9.79 2.67 33.95
N ARG A 204 -8.84 1.73 33.83
CA ARG A 204 -8.38 0.89 34.94
C ARG A 204 -7.55 1.70 35.91
N GLU A 205 -6.54 2.45 35.44
CA GLU A 205 -5.62 3.22 36.26
C GLU A 205 -6.35 4.30 37.08
N GLN A 206 -7.30 4.99 36.48
CA GLN A 206 -8.11 6.02 37.13
C GLN A 206 -9.22 5.45 38.01
N LEU A 207 -9.25 4.12 38.21
CA LEU A 207 -10.27 3.42 38.98
C LEU A 207 -11.72 3.69 38.53
N VAL A 208 -11.89 4.16 37.28
CA VAL A 208 -13.22 4.44 36.72
C VAL A 208 -14.02 3.14 36.60
N LEU A 209 -13.36 2.03 36.24
CA LEU A 209 -14.01 0.72 36.19
C LEU A 209 -14.54 0.31 37.57
N LYS A 210 -13.80 0.58 38.66
CA LYS A 210 -14.27 0.32 40.05
C LYS A 210 -15.50 1.18 40.41
N ARG A 211 -15.52 2.44 39.98
CA ARG A 211 -16.69 3.30 40.22
C ARG A 211 -17.94 2.82 39.46
N PHE A 212 -17.77 2.24 38.28
CA PHE A 212 -18.89 1.62 37.57
C PHE A 212 -19.46 0.40 38.30
N PHE A 213 -18.68 -0.30 39.14
CA PHE A 213 -19.23 -1.37 39.98
C PHE A 213 -20.24 -0.88 41.02
N ALA A 214 -20.16 0.39 41.42
CA ALA A 214 -21.13 0.99 42.34
C ALA A 214 -22.40 1.47 41.62
N THR A 215 -22.44 1.35 40.27
CA THR A 215 -23.59 1.74 39.48
C THR A 215 -24.28 0.51 38.87
N PRO A 216 -25.57 0.57 38.54
CA PRO A 216 -26.30 -0.55 37.94
C PRO A 216 -25.94 -0.80 36.48
N VAL A 217 -24.84 -0.24 35.94
CA VAL A 217 -24.38 -0.42 34.57
C VAL A 217 -23.68 -1.75 34.38
N ASN A 218 -24.12 -2.54 33.40
CA ASN A 218 -23.46 -3.80 33.07
C ASN A 218 -22.07 -3.54 32.47
N ARG A 219 -21.06 -4.31 32.93
CA ARG A 219 -19.65 -4.26 32.45
C ARG A 219 -19.56 -4.42 30.92
N ILE A 220 -20.38 -5.30 30.36
CA ILE A 220 -20.44 -5.54 28.92
C ILE A 220 -20.88 -4.29 28.17
N ASN A 221 -21.80 -3.48 28.71
CA ASN A 221 -22.24 -2.25 28.10
C ASN A 221 -21.13 -1.19 28.00
N ILE A 222 -20.18 -1.21 28.93
CA ILE A 222 -19.00 -0.32 28.87
C ILE A 222 -18.10 -0.72 27.69
N LEU A 223 -17.79 -2.02 27.57
CA LEU A 223 -17.01 -2.57 26.47
C LEU A 223 -17.65 -2.29 25.12
N ILE A 224 -18.97 -2.58 25.02
CA ILE A 224 -19.74 -2.34 23.80
C ILE A 224 -19.78 -0.85 23.47
N GLY A 225 -20.02 0.02 24.46
CA GLY A 225 -20.11 1.47 24.23
C GLY A 225 -18.81 2.06 23.65
N ILE A 226 -17.67 1.67 24.20
CA ILE A 226 -16.35 2.08 23.70
C ILE A 226 -16.07 1.45 22.32
N GLY A 227 -16.34 0.15 22.18
CA GLY A 227 -16.13 -0.58 20.94
C GLY A 227 -16.95 -0.02 19.78
N VAL A 228 -18.25 0.22 19.98
CA VAL A 228 -19.15 0.80 18.99
C VAL A 228 -18.69 2.20 18.57
N SER A 229 -18.32 3.06 19.54
CA SER A 229 -17.80 4.40 19.22
C SER A 229 -16.56 4.34 18.36
N ARG A 230 -15.65 3.40 18.66
CA ARG A 230 -14.41 3.21 17.92
C ARG A 230 -14.68 2.68 16.52
N LEU A 231 -15.59 1.74 16.40
CA LEU A 231 -16.01 1.16 15.13
C LEU A 231 -16.57 2.25 14.20
N PHE A 232 -17.51 3.07 14.68
CA PHE A 232 -18.08 4.17 13.89
C PHE A 232 -17.02 5.18 13.47
N PHE A 233 -16.15 5.61 14.39
CA PHE A 233 -15.06 6.53 14.07
C PHE A 233 -14.16 5.96 12.97
N GLN A 234 -13.78 4.70 13.09
CA GLN A 234 -12.86 4.08 12.15
C GLN A 234 -13.51 3.82 10.78
N LEU A 235 -14.79 3.45 10.75
CA LEU A 235 -15.52 3.31 9.49
C LEU A 235 -15.67 4.65 8.76
N ILE A 236 -15.92 5.75 9.49
CA ILE A 236 -15.91 7.09 8.90
C ILE A 236 -14.52 7.41 8.33
N SER A 237 -13.46 7.15 9.07
CA SER A 237 -12.08 7.41 8.62
C SER A 237 -11.73 6.61 7.36
N VAL A 238 -12.08 5.33 7.31
CA VAL A 238 -11.87 4.47 6.14
C VAL A 238 -12.73 4.91 4.97
N SER A 239 -13.97 5.31 5.20
CA SER A 239 -14.83 5.87 4.14
C SER A 239 -14.21 7.11 3.51
N VAL A 240 -13.66 8.01 4.32
CA VAL A 240 -12.95 9.20 3.83
C VAL A 240 -11.73 8.80 2.99
N LEU A 241 -10.95 7.81 3.43
CA LEU A 241 -9.78 7.32 2.69
C LEU A 241 -10.18 6.70 1.35
N ILE A 242 -11.21 5.87 1.31
CA ILE A 242 -11.70 5.23 0.07
C ILE A 242 -12.22 6.29 -0.90
N LEU A 243 -13.06 7.22 -0.43
CA LEU A 243 -13.62 8.27 -1.27
C LEU A 243 -12.54 9.23 -1.78
N PHE A 244 -11.60 9.62 -0.93
CA PHE A 244 -10.43 10.40 -1.34
C PHE A 244 -9.61 9.67 -2.40
N GLY A 245 -9.29 8.39 -2.17
CA GLY A 245 -8.56 7.56 -3.13
C GLY A 245 -9.29 7.44 -4.47
N HIS A 246 -10.61 7.25 -4.44
CA HIS A 246 -11.42 7.12 -5.65
C HIS A 246 -11.49 8.43 -6.46
N TRP A 247 -11.78 9.55 -5.81
CA TRP A 247 -11.98 10.82 -6.53
C TRP A 247 -10.68 11.56 -6.85
N ALA A 248 -9.67 11.49 -5.98
CA ALA A 248 -8.42 12.22 -6.17
C ALA A 248 -7.34 11.42 -6.91
N MET A 249 -7.36 10.09 -6.81
CA MET A 249 -6.29 9.21 -7.32
C MET A 249 -6.79 8.09 -8.21
N ASP A 250 -8.06 8.11 -8.63
CA ASP A 250 -8.70 7.09 -9.47
C ASP A 250 -8.58 5.66 -8.92
N PHE A 251 -8.68 5.49 -7.60
CA PHE A 251 -8.72 4.18 -6.97
C PHE A 251 -9.88 3.35 -7.52
N THR A 252 -9.60 2.10 -7.82
CA THR A 252 -10.56 1.21 -8.46
C THR A 252 -11.61 0.70 -7.46
N LEU A 253 -12.88 0.96 -7.76
CA LEU A 253 -14.03 0.32 -7.14
C LEU A 253 -14.72 -0.51 -8.23
N ALA A 254 -14.36 -1.80 -8.34
CA ALA A 254 -14.73 -2.66 -9.46
C ALA A 254 -16.23 -2.70 -9.74
N ASN A 255 -17.06 -2.82 -8.69
CA ASN A 255 -18.52 -2.87 -8.74
C ASN A 255 -19.15 -1.60 -8.10
N GLY A 256 -18.43 -0.47 -8.09
CA GLY A 256 -18.91 0.81 -7.58
C GLY A 256 -19.35 0.78 -6.10
N TYR A 257 -20.60 1.12 -5.82
CA TYR A 257 -21.12 1.19 -4.45
C TYR A 257 -21.12 -0.16 -3.73
N VAL A 258 -21.30 -1.27 -4.45
CA VAL A 258 -21.26 -2.61 -3.84
C VAL A 258 -19.87 -2.85 -3.26
N THR A 259 -18.83 -2.63 -4.05
CA THR A 259 -17.44 -2.71 -3.58
C THR A 259 -17.20 -1.83 -2.35
N PHE A 260 -17.70 -0.59 -2.35
CA PHE A 260 -17.51 0.31 -1.20
C PHE A 260 -18.08 -0.29 0.10
N PHE A 261 -19.30 -0.84 0.08
CA PHE A 261 -19.89 -1.45 1.27
C PHE A 261 -19.22 -2.77 1.66
N GLU A 262 -18.75 -3.57 0.70
CA GLU A 262 -17.98 -4.78 0.97
C GLU A 262 -16.63 -4.46 1.62
N LEU A 263 -15.95 -3.38 1.20
CA LEU A 263 -14.73 -2.90 1.84
C LEU A 263 -14.98 -2.47 3.30
N LEU A 264 -16.10 -1.80 3.58
CA LEU A 264 -16.49 -1.44 4.94
C LEU A 264 -16.83 -2.67 5.80
N ALA A 265 -17.48 -3.69 5.21
CA ALA A 265 -17.77 -4.94 5.90
C ALA A 265 -16.48 -5.71 6.24
N ALA A 266 -15.55 -5.84 5.29
CA ALA A 266 -14.23 -6.43 5.53
C ALA A 266 -13.46 -5.67 6.62
N THR A 267 -13.50 -4.32 6.57
CA THR A 267 -12.90 -3.45 7.59
C THR A 267 -13.52 -3.70 8.95
N THR A 268 -14.84 -3.85 9.03
CA THR A 268 -15.55 -4.13 10.29
C THR A 268 -15.06 -5.44 10.92
N PHE A 269 -14.87 -6.48 10.10
CA PHE A 269 -14.36 -7.76 10.59
C PHE A 269 -12.95 -7.62 11.18
N MET A 270 -12.05 -6.94 10.46
CA MET A 270 -10.69 -6.68 10.96
C MET A 270 -10.68 -5.80 12.21
N LEU A 271 -11.58 -4.82 12.32
CA LEU A 271 -11.71 -3.98 13.50
C LEU A 271 -12.08 -4.78 14.75
N PHE A 272 -12.97 -5.77 14.66
CA PHE A 272 -13.28 -6.66 15.78
C PHE A 272 -12.03 -7.41 16.25
N LEU A 273 -11.23 -7.95 15.33
CA LEU A 273 -9.96 -8.60 15.65
C LEU A 273 -9.02 -7.66 16.40
N LEU A 274 -8.82 -6.45 15.86
CA LEU A 274 -7.91 -5.45 16.42
C LEU A 274 -8.39 -4.86 17.75
N MET A 275 -9.71 -4.76 17.96
CA MET A 275 -10.26 -4.38 19.28
C MET A 275 -9.91 -5.43 20.34
N GLY A 276 -10.05 -6.71 20.02
CA GLY A 276 -9.62 -7.79 20.90
C GLY A 276 -8.12 -7.72 21.22
N ALA A 277 -7.28 -7.46 20.22
CA ALA A 277 -5.83 -7.30 20.39
C ALA A 277 -5.49 -6.08 21.27
N GLY A 278 -6.18 -4.96 21.07
CA GLY A 278 -6.02 -3.76 21.91
C GLY A 278 -6.40 -4.00 23.38
N LEU A 279 -7.47 -4.76 23.63
CA LEU A 279 -7.87 -5.18 24.97
C LEU A 279 -6.83 -6.12 25.61
N LEU A 280 -6.29 -7.06 24.85
CA LEU A 280 -5.22 -7.95 25.29
C LEU A 280 -3.99 -7.16 25.70
N ILE A 281 -3.53 -6.23 24.86
CA ILE A 281 -2.38 -5.35 25.13
C ILE A 281 -2.63 -4.53 26.40
N SER A 282 -3.82 -3.92 26.54
CA SER A 282 -4.20 -3.19 27.74
C SER A 282 -4.11 -4.04 29.01
N SER A 283 -4.49 -5.32 28.90
CA SER A 283 -4.47 -6.26 30.04
C SER A 283 -3.05 -6.69 30.44
N LEU A 284 -2.14 -6.76 29.48
CA LEU A 284 -0.72 -7.10 29.68
C LEU A 284 0.10 -5.93 30.19
N ALA A 285 -0.29 -4.70 29.85
CA ALA A 285 0.43 -3.49 30.26
C ALA A 285 0.33 -3.28 31.78
N LYS A 286 1.49 -3.09 32.43
CA LYS A 286 1.58 -2.79 33.88
C LYS A 286 1.62 -1.27 34.12
N VAL A 287 2.20 -0.52 33.21
CA VAL A 287 2.31 0.94 33.20
C VAL A 287 1.99 1.45 31.80
N ASP A 288 1.53 2.69 31.68
CA ASP A 288 1.13 3.29 30.41
C ASP A 288 2.26 3.32 29.37
N SER A 289 3.51 3.53 29.82
CA SER A 289 4.71 3.52 28.97
C SER A 289 4.99 2.18 28.28
N ASN A 290 4.46 1.06 28.80
CA ASN A 290 4.60 -0.25 28.18
C ASN A 290 3.63 -0.48 27.02
N ILE A 291 2.56 0.30 26.92
CA ILE A 291 1.54 0.16 25.88
C ILE A 291 2.12 0.34 24.49
N PRO A 292 2.87 1.42 24.18
CA PRO A 292 3.49 1.58 22.85
C PRO A 292 4.46 0.45 22.51
N LEU A 293 5.20 -0.07 23.48
CA LEU A 293 6.12 -1.18 23.27
C LEU A 293 5.37 -2.45 22.83
N LEU A 294 4.30 -2.80 23.56
CA LEU A 294 3.48 -3.98 23.25
C LEU A 294 2.74 -3.83 21.93
N ILE A 295 2.24 -2.62 21.62
CA ILE A 295 1.61 -2.32 20.33
C ILE A 295 2.62 -2.51 19.20
N ASN A 296 3.81 -1.94 19.33
CA ASN A 296 4.83 -2.03 18.30
C ASN A 296 5.32 -3.47 18.10
N LEU A 297 5.45 -4.25 19.17
CA LEU A 297 5.80 -5.67 19.08
C LEU A 297 4.78 -6.47 18.26
N PHE A 298 3.50 -6.14 18.34
CA PHE A 298 2.44 -6.77 17.55
C PHE A 298 2.29 -6.14 16.16
N ALA A 299 2.33 -4.81 16.04
CA ALA A 299 1.97 -4.08 14.85
C ALA A 299 3.10 -3.97 13.83
N LEU A 300 4.37 -3.77 14.25
CA LEU A 300 5.48 -3.58 13.31
C LEU A 300 5.72 -4.79 12.41
N PRO A 301 5.77 -6.05 12.93
CA PRO A 301 5.90 -7.20 12.05
C PRO A 301 4.77 -7.29 11.03
N GLN A 302 3.53 -7.02 11.45
CA GLN A 302 2.38 -7.02 10.56
C GLN A 302 2.50 -5.93 9.50
N MET A 303 2.82 -4.70 9.90
CA MET A 303 2.96 -3.57 8.98
C MET A 303 4.00 -3.85 7.87
N ILE A 304 5.16 -4.41 8.24
CA ILE A 304 6.26 -4.66 7.29
C ILE A 304 5.96 -5.87 6.40
N LEU A 305 5.46 -6.96 7.00
CA LEU A 305 5.35 -8.26 6.33
C LEU A 305 3.98 -8.54 5.69
N SER A 306 3.01 -7.63 5.81
CA SER A 306 1.65 -7.84 5.30
C SER A 306 1.38 -7.23 3.91
N GLY A 307 2.41 -6.87 3.17
CA GLY A 307 2.22 -6.24 1.87
C GLY A 307 1.62 -4.84 1.96
N THR A 308 1.80 -4.14 3.08
CA THR A 308 1.27 -2.78 3.28
C THR A 308 2.02 -1.75 2.44
N PHE A 309 3.35 -1.84 2.38
CA PHE A 309 4.21 -0.91 1.65
C PHE A 309 4.85 -1.54 0.42
N PHE A 310 5.19 -2.83 0.49
CA PHE A 310 5.85 -3.58 -0.57
C PHE A 310 5.13 -4.91 -0.80
N PRO A 311 5.09 -5.40 -2.05
CA PRO A 311 4.58 -6.73 -2.35
C PRO A 311 5.33 -7.81 -1.55
N VAL A 312 4.60 -8.83 -1.08
CA VAL A 312 5.19 -9.91 -0.25
C VAL A 312 6.21 -10.74 -1.05
N GLU A 313 6.07 -10.78 -2.35
CA GLU A 313 6.93 -11.49 -3.31
C GLU A 313 8.38 -10.96 -3.34
N VAL A 314 8.61 -9.74 -2.84
CA VAL A 314 9.97 -9.15 -2.74
C VAL A 314 10.80 -9.83 -1.66
N PHE A 315 10.14 -10.47 -0.68
CA PHE A 315 10.83 -11.12 0.43
C PHE A 315 11.35 -12.51 0.07
N PRO A 316 12.43 -12.99 0.72
CA PRO A 316 12.87 -14.39 0.62
C PRO A 316 11.76 -15.37 1.02
N GLU A 317 11.77 -16.59 0.46
CA GLU A 317 10.70 -17.60 0.64
C GLU A 317 10.39 -17.91 2.12
N TRP A 318 11.40 -17.96 2.98
CA TRP A 318 11.21 -18.22 4.40
C TRP A 318 10.44 -17.09 5.13
N ILE A 319 10.61 -15.83 4.69
CA ILE A 319 9.82 -14.69 5.19
C ILE A 319 8.39 -14.75 4.61
N GLN A 320 8.23 -15.10 3.35
CA GLN A 320 6.91 -15.25 2.74
C GLN A 320 6.04 -16.28 3.47
N ALA A 321 6.65 -17.36 4.01
CA ALA A 321 5.95 -18.31 4.85
C ALA A 321 5.37 -17.67 6.14
N ILE A 322 6.11 -16.76 6.77
CA ILE A 322 5.64 -15.98 7.92
C ILE A 322 4.52 -15.02 7.51
N CYS A 323 4.66 -14.36 6.36
CA CYS A 323 3.64 -13.44 5.85
C CYS A 323 2.27 -14.13 5.71
N LYS A 324 2.23 -15.39 5.27
CA LYS A 324 0.99 -16.17 5.08
C LYS A 324 0.20 -16.43 6.36
N ILE A 325 0.78 -16.21 7.53
CA ILE A 325 0.11 -16.41 8.82
C ILE A 325 -0.50 -15.10 9.34
N LEU A 326 -0.01 -13.94 8.88
CA LEU A 326 -0.35 -12.65 9.45
C LEU A 326 -1.77 -12.18 9.06
N PRO A 327 -2.62 -11.78 10.02
CA PRO A 327 -3.99 -11.38 9.74
C PRO A 327 -4.10 -10.11 8.89
N LEU A 328 -3.18 -9.15 9.07
CA LEU A 328 -3.19 -7.91 8.27
C LEU A 328 -2.88 -8.19 6.78
N LYS A 329 -2.05 -9.20 6.48
CA LYS A 329 -1.80 -9.62 5.09
C LYS A 329 -3.09 -10.09 4.43
N HIS A 330 -3.83 -10.95 5.09
CA HIS A 330 -5.10 -11.45 4.58
C HIS A 330 -6.15 -10.35 4.44
N PHE A 331 -6.17 -9.39 5.36
CA PHE A 331 -7.00 -8.20 5.22
C PHE A 331 -6.64 -7.39 3.97
N ASN A 332 -5.35 -7.06 3.78
CA ASN A 332 -4.88 -6.31 2.61
C ASN A 332 -5.21 -7.03 1.30
N ASP A 333 -5.04 -8.36 1.27
CA ASP A 333 -5.36 -9.16 0.09
C ASP A 333 -6.87 -9.18 -0.19
N ALA A 334 -7.70 -9.35 0.84
CA ALA A 334 -9.17 -9.27 0.69
C ALA A 334 -9.60 -7.92 0.14
N ILE A 335 -9.07 -6.81 0.68
CA ILE A 335 -9.37 -5.45 0.19
C ILE A 335 -8.97 -5.31 -1.28
N ARG A 336 -7.80 -5.83 -1.71
CA ARG A 336 -7.34 -5.79 -3.11
C ARG A 336 -8.22 -6.62 -4.02
N LYS A 337 -8.56 -7.84 -3.64
CA LYS A 337 -9.45 -8.72 -4.38
C LYS A 337 -10.83 -8.09 -4.59
N ILE A 338 -11.41 -7.54 -3.54
CA ILE A 338 -12.71 -6.89 -3.60
C ILE A 338 -12.66 -5.61 -4.44
N SER A 339 -11.65 -4.74 -4.22
CA SER A 339 -11.59 -3.43 -4.88
C SER A 339 -11.23 -3.52 -6.36
N PHE A 340 -10.21 -4.30 -6.73
CA PHE A 340 -9.64 -4.35 -8.08
C PHE A 340 -10.19 -5.51 -8.89
N GLU A 341 -10.18 -6.75 -8.34
CA GLU A 341 -10.63 -7.94 -9.07
C GLU A 341 -12.17 -8.02 -9.10
N GLY A 342 -12.87 -7.27 -8.25
CA GLY A 342 -14.34 -7.25 -8.19
C GLY A 342 -14.94 -8.51 -7.60
N LEU A 343 -14.15 -9.28 -6.85
CA LEU A 343 -14.63 -10.45 -6.12
C LEU A 343 -15.56 -10.02 -4.97
N SER A 344 -16.53 -10.88 -4.67
CA SER A 344 -17.41 -10.69 -3.53
C SER A 344 -16.70 -11.01 -2.22
N LEU A 345 -17.20 -10.44 -1.14
CA LEU A 345 -16.73 -10.75 0.22
C LEU A 345 -16.76 -12.26 0.52
N PHE A 346 -17.70 -13.00 -0.05
CA PHE A 346 -17.83 -14.45 0.10
C PHE A 346 -16.74 -15.24 -0.65
N ASP A 347 -16.19 -14.66 -1.72
CA ASP A 347 -15.10 -15.29 -2.49
C ASP A 347 -13.75 -15.17 -1.77
N CYS A 348 -13.65 -14.30 -0.76
CA CYS A 348 -12.48 -14.11 0.08
C CYS A 348 -12.49 -15.03 1.33
N GLY A 349 -13.07 -16.23 1.22
CA GLY A 349 -13.26 -17.15 2.35
C GLY A 349 -11.96 -17.53 3.07
N THR A 350 -10.87 -17.73 2.35
CA THR A 350 -9.56 -18.07 2.94
C THR A 350 -9.02 -16.93 3.81
N GLU A 351 -9.15 -15.70 3.35
CA GLU A 351 -8.68 -14.50 4.07
C GLU A 351 -9.46 -14.32 5.37
N PHE A 352 -10.78 -14.41 5.29
CA PHE A 352 -11.66 -14.31 6.47
C PHE A 352 -11.49 -15.48 7.43
N PHE A 353 -11.19 -16.67 6.94
CA PHE A 353 -10.94 -17.84 7.78
C PHE A 353 -9.69 -17.64 8.65
N VAL A 354 -8.57 -17.20 8.05
CA VAL A 354 -7.34 -16.93 8.82
C VAL A 354 -7.54 -15.80 9.82
N MET A 355 -8.17 -14.69 9.41
CA MET A 355 -8.52 -13.61 10.33
C MET A 355 -9.44 -14.09 11.46
N GLY A 356 -10.37 -15.01 11.17
CA GLY A 356 -11.27 -15.63 12.15
C GLY A 356 -10.54 -16.45 13.19
N ILE A 357 -9.55 -17.25 12.79
CA ILE A 357 -8.70 -18.03 13.72
C ILE A 357 -7.96 -17.06 14.65
N TRP A 358 -7.36 -16.01 14.13
CA TRP A 358 -6.70 -14.98 14.94
C TRP A 358 -7.67 -14.30 15.90
N MET A 359 -8.87 -13.97 15.45
CA MET A 359 -9.89 -13.36 16.28
C MET A 359 -10.27 -14.26 17.45
N ILE A 360 -10.53 -15.55 17.19
CA ILE A 360 -10.84 -16.54 18.26
C ILE A 360 -9.68 -16.65 19.25
N ALA A 361 -8.44 -16.79 18.75
CA ALA A 361 -7.26 -16.92 19.61
C ALA A 361 -7.07 -15.68 20.49
N ILE A 362 -7.18 -14.48 19.92
CA ILE A 362 -7.04 -13.21 20.64
C ILE A 362 -8.12 -13.06 21.72
N TYR A 363 -9.40 -13.30 21.39
CA TYR A 363 -10.49 -13.19 22.37
C TYR A 363 -10.41 -14.26 23.45
N PHE A 364 -9.96 -15.47 23.12
CA PHE A 364 -9.69 -16.51 24.11
C PHE A 364 -8.60 -16.08 25.08
N LEU A 365 -7.46 -15.58 24.58
CA LEU A 365 -6.38 -15.06 25.44
C LEU A 365 -6.84 -13.86 26.26
N THR A 366 -7.57 -12.93 25.65
CA THR A 366 -8.12 -11.76 26.34
C THR A 366 -9.06 -12.18 27.46
N SER A 367 -9.94 -13.13 27.24
CA SER A 367 -10.88 -13.61 28.27
C SER A 367 -10.19 -14.21 29.51
N ARG A 368 -8.99 -14.79 29.30
CA ARG A 368 -8.16 -15.35 30.36
C ARG A 368 -7.30 -14.34 31.12
N LEU A 369 -6.88 -13.29 30.42
CA LEU A 369 -5.89 -12.33 30.90
C LEU A 369 -6.48 -10.96 31.26
N ILE A 370 -7.76 -10.71 30.94
CA ILE A 370 -8.38 -9.42 31.21
C ILE A 370 -8.43 -9.16 32.73
N ARG A 371 -7.80 -8.06 33.12
CA ARG A 371 -7.80 -7.57 34.49
C ARG A 371 -8.77 -6.41 34.59
N TRP A 372 -9.76 -6.58 35.46
CA TRP A 372 -10.75 -5.53 35.74
C TRP A 372 -10.34 -4.63 36.90
N GLU A 373 -9.29 -5.02 37.62
CA GLU A 373 -8.75 -4.34 38.81
C GLU A 373 -7.29 -3.90 38.58
#